data_11c0faa4a38a857520a02bcc6f6735e8
#
_entry.id   11c0faa4a38a857520a02bcc6f6735e8
#
_cell.length_a   1.000
_cell.length_b   1.000
_cell.length_c   1.000
_cell.angle_alpha   90.00
_cell.angle_beta   90.00
_cell.angle_gamma   90.00
#
_symmetry.space_group_name_H-M   'P 1'
#
loop_
_entity.id
_entity.type
_entity.pdbx_description
1 polymer ?
#
loop_
_entity_poly.entity_id
_entity_poly.type
_entity_poly.pdbx_seq_one_letter_code
_entity_poly.pdbx_strand_id
1 'polypeptide(L)'
;MHPDQYNVLASTNGEAVEKTINELNFTGLVLNIMGFEEDYSCPVNIHVNCSTKNCEEIELKQIVDRFMESFERLDDSIKSRLVLENEDKGCWSCGNLFKWFHLYCGAEYGHAFPLTYDNLHHKCNPSYINEELVSDKQNVDAFFHTWPEDVTPVFHWSEGTEDNPRSHTDYYSDDIPDFERVVDQIRDRLKATV
;
A
#
# COMPACT_ATOMS: atom_id res chain seq x y z
N MET A 1 -6.57 4.27 8.38
CA MET A 1 -6.02 3.74 9.65
C MET A 1 -4.81 2.88 9.34
N HIS A 2 -3.74 2.95 10.13
CA HIS A 2 -2.55 2.09 9.97
C HIS A 2 -2.46 1.21 11.22
N PRO A 3 -2.79 -0.10 11.15
CA PRO A 3 -2.59 -1.02 12.28
C PRO A 3 -1.10 -1.26 12.51
N ASP A 4 -0.75 -2.13 13.44
CA ASP A 4 0.65 -2.42 13.77
C ASP A 4 1.46 -2.75 12.49
N GLN A 5 2.67 -2.20 12.40
CA GLN A 5 3.59 -2.41 11.28
C GLN A 5 4.06 -3.88 11.10
N TYR A 6 3.72 -4.77 12.04
CA TYR A 6 4.12 -6.18 12.03
C TYR A 6 3.06 -7.13 11.44
N ASN A 7 2.05 -6.59 10.76
CA ASN A 7 1.06 -7.41 10.06
C ASN A 7 1.70 -8.19 8.89
N VAL A 8 1.56 -9.52 8.87
CA VAL A 8 2.29 -10.43 7.97
C VAL A 8 1.39 -11.52 7.39
N LEU A 9 0.40 -11.16 6.57
CA LEU A 9 -0.53 -12.12 5.96
C LEU A 9 0.18 -13.18 5.09
N ALA A 10 1.33 -12.85 4.49
CA ALA A 10 2.09 -13.75 3.62
C ALA A 10 3.15 -14.59 4.35
N SER A 11 3.23 -14.53 5.69
CA SER A 11 4.24 -15.24 6.45
C SER A 11 4.10 -16.77 6.33
N THR A 12 5.22 -17.47 6.38
CA THR A 12 5.24 -18.94 6.53
C THR A 12 5.05 -19.39 7.99
N ASN A 13 5.07 -18.45 8.95
CA ASN A 13 4.77 -18.72 10.34
C ASN A 13 3.26 -18.60 10.59
N GLY A 14 2.57 -19.72 10.74
CA GLY A 14 1.13 -19.77 10.94
C GLY A 14 0.65 -19.02 12.17
N GLU A 15 1.40 -19.00 13.29
CA GLU A 15 1.02 -18.25 14.50
C GLU A 15 1.04 -16.72 14.23
N ALA A 16 2.02 -16.24 13.46
CA ALA A 16 2.09 -14.84 13.08
C ALA A 16 0.94 -14.45 12.15
N VAL A 17 0.55 -15.32 11.22
CA VAL A 17 -0.61 -15.12 10.35
C VAL A 17 -1.91 -15.06 11.15
N GLU A 18 -2.13 -16.01 12.08
CA GLU A 18 -3.34 -16.02 12.95
C GLU A 18 -3.44 -14.74 13.78
N LYS A 19 -2.32 -14.30 14.36
CA LYS A 19 -2.28 -13.04 15.11
C LYS A 19 -2.66 -11.85 14.22
N THR A 20 -2.10 -11.78 13.02
CA THR A 20 -2.41 -10.73 12.04
C THR A 20 -3.89 -10.73 11.65
N ILE A 21 -4.46 -11.91 11.33
CA ILE A 21 -5.88 -12.03 10.99
C ILE A 21 -6.76 -11.52 12.14
N ASN A 22 -6.49 -11.94 13.38
CA ASN A 22 -7.25 -11.51 14.54
C ASN A 22 -7.15 -9.99 14.77
N GLU A 23 -5.98 -9.40 14.60
CA GLU A 23 -5.76 -7.96 14.73
C GLU A 23 -6.52 -7.17 13.67
N LEU A 24 -6.42 -7.59 12.41
CA LEU A 24 -7.13 -6.94 11.31
C LEU A 24 -8.65 -7.06 11.46
N ASN A 25 -9.19 -8.24 11.80
CA ASN A 25 -10.61 -8.42 12.06
C ASN A 25 -11.09 -7.57 13.24
N PHE A 26 -10.29 -7.47 14.31
CA PHE A 26 -10.59 -6.58 15.44
C PHE A 26 -10.59 -5.10 14.99
N THR A 27 -9.66 -4.70 14.14
CA THR A 27 -9.63 -3.35 13.56
C THR A 27 -10.90 -3.06 12.76
N GLY A 28 -11.34 -3.98 11.89
CA GLY A 28 -12.59 -3.85 11.14
C GLY A 28 -13.82 -3.72 12.05
N LEU A 29 -13.89 -4.55 13.10
CA LEU A 29 -14.95 -4.48 14.10
C LEU A 29 -14.98 -3.12 14.82
N VAL A 30 -13.83 -2.59 15.24
CA VAL A 30 -13.73 -1.26 15.89
C VAL A 30 -14.23 -0.17 14.96
N LEU A 31 -13.84 -0.18 13.68
CA LEU A 31 -14.31 0.81 12.71
C LEU A 31 -15.82 0.75 12.51
N ASN A 32 -16.41 -0.45 12.46
CA ASN A 32 -17.86 -0.62 12.37
C ASN A 32 -18.58 -0.06 13.61
N ILE A 33 -18.06 -0.33 14.83
CA ILE A 33 -18.60 0.21 16.08
C ILE A 33 -18.54 1.75 16.09
N MET A 34 -17.50 2.34 15.49
CA MET A 34 -17.35 3.79 15.33
C MET A 34 -18.28 4.38 14.26
N GLY A 35 -18.99 3.56 13.49
CA GLY A 35 -19.94 3.98 12.46
C GLY A 35 -19.32 4.35 11.12
N PHE A 36 -18.10 3.87 10.83
CA PHE A 36 -17.49 4.02 9.51
C PHE A 36 -18.03 2.99 8.52
N GLU A 37 -18.21 3.41 7.26
CA GLU A 37 -18.65 2.54 6.18
C GLU A 37 -17.64 1.40 5.90
N GLU A 38 -18.17 0.25 5.45
CA GLU A 38 -17.37 -0.93 5.10
C GLU A 38 -16.86 -0.85 3.65
N ASP A 39 -16.07 0.19 3.37
CA ASP A 39 -15.51 0.45 2.05
C ASP A 39 -14.16 1.20 2.13
N TYR A 40 -13.62 1.54 0.98
CA TYR A 40 -12.34 2.26 0.87
C TYR A 40 -12.40 3.74 1.27
N SER A 41 -13.56 4.29 1.66
CA SER A 41 -13.62 5.63 2.27
C SER A 41 -13.03 5.67 3.68
N CYS A 42 -12.92 4.48 4.31
CA CYS A 42 -12.25 4.29 5.60
C CYS A 42 -11.14 3.22 5.46
N PRO A 43 -10.05 3.49 4.72
CA PRO A 43 -9.06 2.48 4.38
C PRO A 43 -8.25 2.03 5.59
N VAL A 44 -7.89 0.74 5.59
CA VAL A 44 -6.91 0.14 6.49
C VAL A 44 -5.67 -0.20 5.70
N ASN A 45 -4.59 0.54 5.95
CA ASN A 45 -3.35 0.45 5.22
C ASN A 45 -2.37 -0.51 5.89
N ILE A 46 -1.83 -1.45 5.14
CA ILE A 46 -0.78 -2.37 5.62
C ILE A 46 0.33 -2.53 4.58
N HIS A 47 1.47 -3.03 5.05
CA HIS A 47 2.55 -3.54 4.21
C HIS A 47 2.41 -5.05 3.99
N VAL A 48 3.03 -5.58 2.93
CA VAL A 48 3.11 -7.03 2.70
C VAL A 48 4.02 -7.68 3.75
N ASN A 49 5.11 -7.00 4.12
CA ASN A 49 6.07 -7.39 5.17
C ASN A 49 6.67 -8.79 4.98
N CYS A 50 6.73 -9.28 3.75
CA CYS A 50 7.30 -10.57 3.42
C CYS A 50 8.11 -10.44 2.12
N SER A 51 9.40 -10.70 2.17
CA SER A 51 10.31 -10.56 1.02
C SER A 51 11.25 -11.75 0.93
N THR A 52 11.76 -11.99 -0.27
CA THR A 52 12.86 -12.93 -0.53
C THR A 52 14.14 -12.17 -0.85
N LYS A 53 15.27 -12.91 -0.91
CA LYS A 53 16.56 -12.27 -1.14
C LYS A 53 16.69 -11.63 -2.52
N ASN A 54 16.14 -12.28 -3.55
CA ASN A 54 16.36 -11.90 -4.95
C ASN A 54 15.11 -11.32 -5.63
N CYS A 55 13.94 -11.38 -4.97
CA CYS A 55 12.65 -10.93 -5.51
C CYS A 55 12.34 -11.55 -6.89
N GLU A 56 12.66 -12.85 -7.07
CA GLU A 56 12.36 -13.56 -8.32
C GLU A 56 10.85 -13.73 -8.50
N GLU A 57 10.38 -13.67 -9.74
CA GLU A 57 8.94 -13.70 -10.04
C GLU A 57 8.21 -14.91 -9.45
N ILE A 58 8.85 -16.08 -9.47
CA ILE A 58 8.25 -17.30 -8.89
C ILE A 58 8.11 -17.20 -7.37
N GLU A 59 9.08 -16.56 -6.69
CA GLU A 59 9.05 -16.35 -5.26
C GLU A 59 8.02 -15.29 -4.88
N LEU A 60 7.94 -14.20 -5.65
CA LEU A 60 6.92 -13.16 -5.45
C LEU A 60 5.51 -13.73 -5.62
N LYS A 61 5.30 -14.54 -6.66
CA LYS A 61 4.02 -15.24 -6.84
C LYS A 61 3.64 -16.07 -5.62
N GLN A 62 4.58 -16.85 -5.06
CA GLN A 62 4.31 -17.66 -3.86
C GLN A 62 3.97 -16.82 -2.63
N ILE A 63 4.57 -15.62 -2.49
CA ILE A 63 4.21 -14.68 -1.42
C ILE A 63 2.79 -14.19 -1.62
N VAL A 64 2.43 -13.78 -2.85
CA VAL A 64 1.09 -13.31 -3.18
C VAL A 64 0.04 -14.39 -2.97
N ASP A 65 0.30 -15.63 -3.41
CA ASP A 65 -0.62 -16.76 -3.21
C ASP A 65 -0.91 -16.99 -1.70
N ARG A 66 0.14 -17.00 -0.84
CA ARG A 66 -0.05 -17.10 0.62
C ARG A 66 -0.77 -15.90 1.22
N PHE A 67 -0.49 -14.69 0.71
CA PHE A 67 -1.21 -13.50 1.13
C PHE A 67 -2.71 -13.65 0.84
N MET A 68 -3.07 -14.07 -0.37
CA MET A 68 -4.46 -14.25 -0.77
C MET A 68 -5.16 -15.37 0.01
N GLU A 69 -4.48 -16.49 0.30
CA GLU A 69 -5.00 -17.54 1.19
C GLU A 69 -5.37 -16.98 2.57
N SER A 70 -4.55 -16.10 3.11
CA SER A 70 -4.79 -15.47 4.42
C SER A 70 -5.85 -14.36 4.33
N PHE A 71 -5.85 -13.59 3.23
CA PHE A 71 -6.84 -12.55 2.95
C PHE A 71 -8.26 -13.11 2.89
N GLU A 72 -8.46 -14.28 2.26
CA GLU A 72 -9.77 -14.94 2.21
C GLU A 72 -10.34 -15.30 3.58
N ARG A 73 -9.50 -15.41 4.60
CA ARG A 73 -9.87 -15.72 5.98
C ARG A 73 -10.22 -14.48 6.81
N LEU A 74 -10.01 -13.29 6.26
CA LEU A 74 -10.40 -12.04 6.92
C LEU A 74 -11.92 -11.86 6.87
N ASP A 75 -12.46 -11.13 7.84
CA ASP A 75 -13.85 -10.69 7.85
C ASP A 75 -14.12 -9.67 6.72
N ASP A 76 -15.34 -9.65 6.19
CA ASP A 76 -15.72 -8.73 5.12
C ASP A 76 -15.52 -7.25 5.50
N SER A 77 -15.71 -6.93 6.77
CA SER A 77 -15.49 -5.61 7.34
C SER A 77 -14.07 -5.07 7.16
N ILE A 78 -13.08 -5.96 7.02
CA ILE A 78 -11.68 -5.55 6.78
C ILE A 78 -11.27 -5.77 5.32
N LYS A 79 -11.76 -6.82 4.65
CA LYS A 79 -11.50 -7.06 3.22
C LYS A 79 -11.87 -5.86 2.36
N SER A 80 -13.03 -5.24 2.64
CA SER A 80 -13.54 -4.08 1.91
C SER A 80 -12.77 -2.77 2.14
N ARG A 81 -11.86 -2.75 3.12
CA ARG A 81 -11.08 -1.56 3.52
C ARG A 81 -9.59 -1.71 3.30
N LEU A 82 -9.11 -2.93 3.01
CA LEU A 82 -7.68 -3.22 3.00
C LEU A 82 -6.99 -2.62 1.77
N VAL A 83 -6.00 -1.77 2.02
CA VAL A 83 -5.14 -1.18 1.01
C VAL A 83 -3.68 -1.50 1.30
N LEU A 84 -2.84 -1.52 0.29
CA LEU A 84 -1.44 -1.91 0.42
C LEU A 84 -0.51 -0.74 0.09
N GLU A 85 0.55 -0.60 0.89
CA GLU A 85 1.54 0.45 0.76
C GLU A 85 2.89 -0.10 0.26
N ASN A 86 3.58 0.64 -0.60
CA ASN A 86 4.93 0.30 -1.00
C ASN A 86 5.89 0.36 0.20
N GLU A 87 6.95 -0.47 0.14
CA GLU A 87 7.90 -0.65 1.25
C GLU A 87 9.24 0.04 1.00
N ASP A 88 9.88 0.50 2.06
CA ASP A 88 11.20 1.15 2.06
C ASP A 88 12.37 0.19 1.76
N LYS A 89 12.11 -1.11 1.71
CA LYS A 89 13.09 -2.19 1.47
C LYS A 89 12.40 -3.45 0.97
N GLY A 90 13.21 -4.41 0.54
CA GLY A 90 12.73 -5.72 0.10
C GLY A 90 12.09 -5.66 -1.29
N CYS A 91 11.11 -6.52 -1.52
CA CYS A 91 10.60 -6.77 -2.87
C CYS A 91 9.44 -5.86 -3.29
N TRP A 92 8.80 -5.15 -2.36
CA TRP A 92 7.54 -4.46 -2.61
C TRP A 92 7.74 -2.96 -2.90
N SER A 93 8.60 -2.68 -3.89
CA SER A 93 8.62 -1.37 -4.53
C SER A 93 7.29 -1.07 -5.21
N CYS A 94 7.03 0.19 -5.59
CA CYS A 94 5.78 0.57 -6.27
C CYS A 94 5.49 -0.31 -7.49
N GLY A 95 6.49 -0.59 -8.33
CA GLY A 95 6.31 -1.40 -9.54
C GLY A 95 5.90 -2.84 -9.24
N ASN A 96 6.55 -3.49 -8.28
CA ASN A 96 6.20 -4.86 -7.90
C ASN A 96 4.84 -4.91 -7.20
N LEU A 97 4.55 -3.96 -6.32
CA LEU A 97 3.26 -3.90 -5.65
C LEU A 97 2.12 -3.74 -6.67
N PHE A 98 2.26 -2.82 -7.63
CA PHE A 98 1.28 -2.60 -8.70
C PHE A 98 1.11 -3.86 -9.57
N LYS A 99 2.22 -4.46 -10.04
CA LYS A 99 2.19 -5.68 -10.87
C LYS A 99 1.47 -6.83 -10.18
N TRP A 100 1.80 -7.08 -8.91
CA TRP A 100 1.38 -8.30 -8.24
C TRP A 100 0.06 -8.15 -7.48
N PHE A 101 -0.14 -7.07 -6.74
CA PHE A 101 -1.34 -6.93 -5.91
C PHE A 101 -2.50 -6.22 -6.61
N HIS A 102 -2.21 -5.34 -7.58
CA HIS A 102 -3.29 -4.73 -8.35
C HIS A 102 -3.60 -5.55 -9.62
N LEU A 103 -2.63 -5.71 -10.50
CA LEU A 103 -2.88 -6.36 -11.79
C LEU A 103 -3.05 -7.88 -11.67
N TYR A 104 -2.08 -8.59 -11.06
CA TYR A 104 -2.12 -10.05 -10.97
C TYR A 104 -3.27 -10.53 -10.07
N CYS A 105 -3.44 -9.96 -8.86
CA CYS A 105 -4.56 -10.33 -7.99
C CYS A 105 -5.90 -10.00 -8.63
N GLY A 106 -6.04 -8.88 -9.34
CA GLY A 106 -7.24 -8.54 -10.08
C GLY A 106 -7.59 -9.57 -11.15
N ALA A 107 -6.58 -10.05 -11.89
CA ALA A 107 -6.78 -11.04 -12.96
C ALA A 107 -7.01 -12.46 -12.45
N GLU A 108 -6.26 -12.90 -11.43
CA GLU A 108 -6.25 -14.29 -10.97
C GLU A 108 -7.30 -14.57 -9.87
N TYR A 109 -7.49 -13.60 -8.94
CA TYR A 109 -8.36 -13.76 -7.78
C TYR A 109 -9.62 -12.88 -7.85
N GLY A 110 -9.74 -12.02 -8.85
CA GLY A 110 -10.87 -11.09 -8.97
C GLY A 110 -10.84 -9.96 -7.95
N HIS A 111 -9.71 -9.74 -7.26
CA HIS A 111 -9.54 -8.70 -6.25
C HIS A 111 -8.30 -7.85 -6.54
N ALA A 112 -8.50 -6.67 -7.12
CA ALA A 112 -7.45 -5.69 -7.35
C ALA A 112 -7.34 -4.75 -6.14
N PHE A 113 -6.23 -4.81 -5.41
CA PHE A 113 -6.04 -3.95 -4.23
C PHE A 113 -5.81 -2.50 -4.63
N PRO A 114 -6.49 -1.53 -3.97
CA PRO A 114 -6.05 -0.14 -4.01
C PRO A 114 -4.70 0.01 -3.31
N LEU A 115 -3.85 0.91 -3.84
CA LEU A 115 -2.48 1.06 -3.40
C LEU A 115 -2.24 2.46 -2.82
N THR A 116 -1.60 2.51 -1.66
CA THR A 116 -1.14 3.74 -1.01
C THR A 116 0.32 4.00 -1.40
N TYR A 117 0.57 5.18 -1.95
CA TYR A 117 1.92 5.62 -2.27
C TYR A 117 2.56 6.31 -1.07
N ASP A 118 3.76 5.86 -0.69
CA ASP A 118 4.67 6.56 0.21
C ASP A 118 5.93 6.98 -0.55
N ASN A 119 6.18 8.29 -0.60
CA ASN A 119 7.31 8.88 -1.33
C ASN A 119 8.66 8.55 -0.68
N LEU A 120 8.72 8.50 0.66
CA LEU A 120 9.95 8.16 1.37
C LEU A 120 10.34 6.71 1.14
N HIS A 121 9.36 5.81 1.18
CA HIS A 121 9.58 4.40 0.85
C HIS A 121 10.04 4.24 -0.61
N HIS A 122 9.44 4.96 -1.56
CA HIS A 122 9.90 4.94 -2.95
C HIS A 122 11.33 5.46 -3.10
N LYS A 123 11.70 6.53 -2.40
CA LYS A 123 13.06 7.06 -2.39
C LYS A 123 14.09 6.03 -1.87
N CYS A 124 13.69 5.21 -0.88
CA CYS A 124 14.54 4.17 -0.29
C CYS A 124 14.57 2.87 -1.10
N ASN A 125 13.46 2.53 -1.77
CA ASN A 125 13.28 1.31 -2.57
C ASN A 125 12.63 1.65 -3.93
N PRO A 126 13.39 2.26 -4.84
CA PRO A 126 12.86 2.81 -6.08
C PRO A 126 12.42 1.72 -7.07
N SER A 127 11.44 2.06 -7.91
CA SER A 127 11.00 1.26 -9.05
C SER A 127 11.67 1.72 -10.33
N TYR A 128 11.91 0.77 -11.25
CA TYR A 128 12.50 1.04 -12.56
C TYR A 128 11.65 0.41 -13.66
N ILE A 129 11.53 1.11 -14.80
CA ILE A 129 10.95 0.59 -16.03
C ILE A 129 11.99 0.78 -17.13
N ASN A 130 12.43 -0.31 -17.77
CA ASN A 130 13.49 -0.29 -18.79
C ASN A 130 14.78 0.41 -18.31
N GLU A 131 15.18 0.15 -17.07
CA GLU A 131 16.36 0.75 -16.41
C GLU A 131 16.21 2.25 -16.08
N GLU A 132 15.08 2.88 -16.38
CA GLU A 132 14.77 4.26 -16.02
C GLU A 132 14.02 4.32 -14.69
N LEU A 133 14.44 5.22 -13.80
CA LEU A 133 13.79 5.48 -12.53
C LEU A 133 12.37 5.99 -12.75
N VAL A 134 11.39 5.32 -12.14
CA VAL A 134 10.00 5.80 -12.14
C VAL A 134 9.88 7.00 -11.19
N SER A 135 9.42 8.12 -11.69
CA SER A 135 9.25 9.34 -10.89
C SER A 135 8.07 9.23 -9.91
N ASP A 136 8.09 10.07 -8.86
CA ASP A 136 6.97 10.19 -7.91
C ASP A 136 5.65 10.47 -8.65
N LYS A 137 5.68 11.34 -9.65
CA LYS A 137 4.50 11.63 -10.48
C LYS A 137 3.92 10.39 -11.14
N GLN A 138 4.76 9.55 -11.75
CA GLN A 138 4.32 8.33 -12.43
C GLN A 138 3.73 7.33 -11.43
N ASN A 139 4.34 7.17 -10.25
CA ASN A 139 3.83 6.31 -9.20
C ASN A 139 2.50 6.82 -8.64
N VAL A 140 2.40 8.12 -8.35
CA VAL A 140 1.15 8.74 -7.89
C VAL A 140 0.04 8.56 -8.93
N ASP A 141 0.33 8.80 -10.21
CA ASP A 141 -0.64 8.59 -11.29
C ASP A 141 -1.09 7.13 -11.39
N ALA A 142 -0.17 6.18 -11.31
CA ALA A 142 -0.49 4.76 -11.37
C ALA A 142 -1.33 4.33 -10.15
N PHE A 143 -0.93 4.73 -8.94
CA PHE A 143 -1.61 4.33 -7.72
C PHE A 143 -2.96 5.01 -7.56
N PHE A 144 -3.11 6.26 -8.01
CA PHE A 144 -4.40 6.94 -8.04
C PHE A 144 -5.47 6.12 -8.79
N HIS A 145 -5.10 5.52 -9.92
CA HIS A 145 -6.03 4.71 -10.71
C HIS A 145 -6.34 3.32 -10.12
N THR A 146 -5.67 2.93 -9.03
CA THR A 146 -6.02 1.70 -8.32
C THR A 146 -7.20 1.86 -7.38
N TRP A 147 -7.58 3.11 -7.06
CA TRP A 147 -8.68 3.41 -6.16
C TRP A 147 -10.01 3.54 -6.92
N PRO A 148 -11.16 3.22 -6.28
CA PRO A 148 -12.47 3.50 -6.86
C PRO A 148 -12.63 5.00 -7.20
N GLU A 149 -13.39 5.30 -8.26
CA GLU A 149 -13.54 6.67 -8.79
C GLU A 149 -14.18 7.65 -7.79
N ASP A 150 -15.04 7.15 -6.90
CA ASP A 150 -15.77 7.91 -5.89
C ASP A 150 -15.05 8.00 -4.53
N VAL A 151 -13.85 7.43 -4.42
CA VAL A 151 -13.05 7.42 -3.20
C VAL A 151 -11.82 8.30 -3.34
N THR A 152 -11.58 9.16 -2.34
CA THR A 152 -10.35 9.95 -2.27
C THR A 152 -9.19 9.05 -1.84
N PRO A 153 -8.16 8.87 -2.69
CA PRO A 153 -6.97 8.09 -2.34
C PRO A 153 -6.24 8.62 -1.12
N VAL A 154 -5.65 7.72 -0.35
CA VAL A 154 -4.74 8.07 0.74
C VAL A 154 -3.31 7.82 0.28
N PHE A 155 -2.47 8.84 0.35
CA PHE A 155 -1.05 8.77 0.08
C PHE A 155 -0.27 9.30 1.28
N HIS A 156 0.91 8.74 1.53
CA HIS A 156 1.83 9.20 2.56
C HIS A 156 2.92 10.04 1.93
N TRP A 157 3.18 11.19 2.55
CA TRP A 157 4.25 12.08 2.14
C TRP A 157 5.09 12.47 3.34
N SER A 158 6.35 12.07 3.33
CA SER A 158 7.27 12.28 4.45
C SER A 158 8.70 12.50 3.97
N GLU A 159 9.55 12.95 4.86
CA GLU A 159 10.98 13.10 4.63
C GLU A 159 11.78 12.23 5.61
N GLY A 160 12.94 11.78 5.18
CA GLY A 160 13.95 11.16 6.04
C GLY A 160 15.06 12.16 6.39
N THR A 161 15.82 11.88 7.43
CA THR A 161 17.04 12.66 7.76
C THR A 161 18.25 12.14 6.99
N GLU A 162 19.31 12.95 6.86
CA GLU A 162 20.58 12.52 6.28
C GLU A 162 21.18 11.32 7.03
N ASP A 163 21.08 11.32 8.36
CA ASP A 163 21.63 10.27 9.23
C ASP A 163 20.75 9.02 9.25
N ASN A 164 19.45 9.15 9.00
CA ASN A 164 18.51 8.05 8.95
C ASN A 164 17.46 8.26 7.83
N PRO A 165 17.83 7.95 6.58
CA PRO A 165 16.99 8.24 5.41
C PRO A 165 15.66 7.47 5.36
N ARG A 166 15.47 6.46 6.23
CA ARG A 166 14.24 5.67 6.36
C ARG A 166 13.35 6.08 7.53
N SER A 167 13.82 6.97 8.39
CA SER A 167 13.04 7.45 9.53
C SER A 167 12.23 8.66 9.12
N HIS A 168 10.92 8.58 9.30
CA HIS A 168 10.03 9.71 9.11
C HIS A 168 10.40 10.84 10.06
N THR A 169 10.51 12.05 9.54
CA THR A 169 10.66 13.26 10.36
C THR A 169 9.30 13.73 10.86
N ASP A 170 9.27 14.42 12.01
CA ASP A 170 8.04 14.98 12.59
C ASP A 170 7.47 16.15 11.75
N TYR A 171 8.32 16.80 10.95
CA TYR A 171 7.98 17.97 10.15
C TYR A 171 8.67 17.90 8.79
N TYR A 172 8.06 18.50 7.77
CA TYR A 172 8.70 18.74 6.48
C TYR A 172 9.67 19.91 6.56
N SER A 173 10.73 19.84 5.75
CA SER A 173 11.51 21.05 5.44
C SER A 173 10.63 22.02 4.61
N ASP A 174 10.88 23.33 4.74
CA ASP A 174 10.11 24.39 4.04
C ASP A 174 10.28 24.35 2.49
N ASP A 175 11.06 23.41 1.96
CA ASP A 175 11.40 23.31 0.54
C ASP A 175 10.86 21.99 -0.06
N ILE A 176 9.54 21.95 -0.37
CA ILE A 176 8.88 20.78 -0.99
C ILE A 176 8.31 21.15 -2.37
N PRO A 177 9.17 21.34 -3.39
CA PRO A 177 8.70 21.70 -4.73
C PRO A 177 7.79 20.64 -5.37
N ASP A 178 7.96 19.37 -5.02
CA ASP A 178 7.22 18.26 -5.64
C ASP A 178 5.88 17.98 -4.96
N PHE A 179 5.71 18.31 -3.67
CA PHE A 179 4.46 18.10 -2.94
C PHE A 179 3.32 18.97 -3.49
N GLU A 180 3.54 20.26 -3.68
CA GLU A 180 2.52 21.17 -4.25
C GLU A 180 2.07 20.70 -5.63
N ARG A 181 3.02 20.23 -6.47
CA ARG A 181 2.71 19.68 -7.78
C ARG A 181 1.88 18.41 -7.71
N VAL A 182 2.16 17.50 -6.77
CA VAL A 182 1.37 16.27 -6.56
C VAL A 182 -0.02 16.60 -6.05
N VAL A 183 -0.14 17.52 -5.08
CA VAL A 183 -1.43 17.98 -4.55
C VAL A 183 -2.26 18.66 -5.63
N ASP A 184 -1.66 19.49 -6.50
CA ASP A 184 -2.39 20.15 -7.59
C ASP A 184 -2.90 19.13 -8.61
N GLN A 185 -2.13 18.09 -8.91
CA GLN A 185 -2.56 17.01 -9.82
C GLN A 185 -3.72 16.18 -9.24
N ILE A 186 -3.69 15.85 -7.95
CA ILE A 186 -4.79 15.19 -7.25
C ILE A 186 -6.03 16.09 -7.26
N ARG A 187 -5.87 17.37 -6.96
CA ARG A 187 -6.95 18.35 -6.96
C ARG A 187 -7.59 18.55 -8.34
N ASP A 188 -6.79 18.60 -9.39
CA ASP A 188 -7.28 18.76 -10.76
C ASP A 188 -8.06 17.52 -11.23
N ARG A 189 -7.67 16.34 -10.81
CA ARG A 189 -8.44 15.09 -11.07
C ARG A 189 -9.74 15.04 -10.29
N LEU A 190 -9.75 15.37 -9.01
CA LEU A 190 -10.98 15.44 -8.20
C LEU A 190 -11.98 16.45 -8.78
N LYS A 191 -11.52 17.54 -9.40
CA LYS A 191 -12.39 18.50 -10.10
C LYS A 191 -12.91 17.99 -11.44
N ALA A 192 -12.17 17.11 -12.12
CA ALA A 192 -12.58 16.54 -13.40
C ALA A 192 -13.61 15.42 -13.25
N THR A 193 -13.85 14.93 -12.05
CA THR A 193 -14.80 13.86 -11.72
C THR A 193 -16.17 14.41 -11.24
N VAL A 194 -16.33 15.73 -11.15
CA VAL A 194 -17.57 16.46 -10.86
C VAL A 194 -18.12 17.08 -12.13
#